data_2a4baecce1f4df2d5cefc62cc10a7046
#
_entry.id   2a4baecce1f4df2d5cefc62cc10a7046
#
_cell.length_a   1.000
_cell.length_b   1.000
_cell.length_c   1.000
_cell.angle_alpha   90.00
_cell.angle_beta   90.00
_cell.angle_gamma   90.00
#
_symmetry.space_group_name_H-M   'P 1'
#
loop_
_entity.id
_entity.type
_entity.pdbx_description
1 polymer ?
#
loop_
_entity_poly.entity_id
_entity_poly.type
_entity_poly.pdbx_seq_one_letter_code
_entity_poly.pdbx_strand_id
1 'polypeptide(L)'
;AQIKSSDKLDDIGFNSFFRTRWKRFYLKWYGSSLNSARQLCPQTVALLENIPTVKGAMFAMLPPGARLVRHRDPYAGSMRYHLGLVTPNSDDCFINVDGQRYSWRDGEAVMFDETFIHYAENSSEQNRIILFIDVKRPVSFFLVDWINRLFSRIVLGASATKNIDGDKIGFFKPNFFINL
;
A
#
# COMPACT_ATOMS: atom_id res chain seq x y z
N ALA A 1 -14.16 10.52 -6.28
CA ALA A 1 -14.19 9.78 -5.00
C ALA A 1 -13.64 10.70 -3.92
N GLN A 2 -14.38 10.91 -2.84
CA GLN A 2 -13.88 11.70 -1.70
C GLN A 2 -12.92 10.83 -0.88
N ILE A 3 -11.63 11.07 -1.02
CA ILE A 3 -10.62 10.47 -0.16
C ILE A 3 -10.61 11.29 1.14
N LYS A 4 -11.17 10.74 2.21
CA LYS A 4 -11.14 11.40 3.53
C LYS A 4 -9.77 11.24 4.17
N SER A 5 -9.26 12.32 4.79
CA SER A 5 -8.14 12.23 5.70
C SER A 5 -8.60 11.55 6.99
N SER A 6 -7.92 10.53 7.44
CA SER A 6 -8.20 9.94 8.74
C SER A 6 -7.17 10.46 9.75
N ASP A 7 -7.61 11.25 10.71
CA ASP A 7 -6.77 11.83 11.75
C ASP A 7 -6.41 10.85 12.87
N LYS A 8 -6.93 9.63 12.82
CA LYS A 8 -6.65 8.57 13.80
C LYS A 8 -6.63 7.21 13.10
N LEU A 9 -5.47 6.70 12.80
CA LEU A 9 -5.34 5.35 12.27
C LEU A 9 -4.19 4.58 12.89
N ASP A 10 -4.58 3.48 13.48
CA ASP A 10 -3.74 2.43 14.04
C ASP A 10 -3.50 1.37 12.95
N ASP A 11 -2.80 1.72 11.88
CA ASP A 11 -2.44 0.75 10.85
C ASP A 11 -1.03 0.23 11.06
N ILE A 12 -0.85 -1.05 10.81
CA ILE A 12 0.44 -1.74 10.88
C ILE A 12 1.42 -1.09 9.92
N GLY A 13 2.59 -0.72 10.42
CA GLY A 13 3.72 -0.25 9.60
C GLY A 13 3.57 1.16 9.04
N PHE A 14 2.47 1.87 9.30
CA PHE A 14 2.16 3.14 8.67
C PHE A 14 2.14 4.36 9.60
N ASN A 15 2.57 4.24 10.85
CA ASN A 15 2.57 5.36 11.80
C ASN A 15 3.41 6.59 11.37
N SER A 16 4.41 6.40 10.52
CA SER A 16 5.20 7.48 9.94
C SER A 16 4.46 8.27 8.85
N PHE A 17 3.43 7.71 8.29
CA PHE A 17 2.65 8.32 7.21
C PHE A 17 1.67 9.41 7.69
N PHE A 18 1.31 9.42 8.96
CA PHE A 18 0.27 10.32 9.51
C PHE A 18 0.69 11.77 9.62
N ARG A 19 1.99 12.06 9.66
CA ARG A 19 2.49 13.44 9.73
C ARG A 19 2.46 14.19 8.39
N THR A 20 2.15 13.52 7.28
CA THR A 20 2.44 14.03 5.93
C THR A 20 1.22 14.24 5.03
N ARG A 21 -0.01 14.27 5.57
CA ARG A 21 -1.25 14.45 4.78
C ARG A 21 -1.49 13.36 3.71
N TRP A 22 -0.81 12.23 3.78
CA TRP A 22 -1.01 11.12 2.87
C TRP A 22 -2.43 10.58 2.98
N LYS A 23 -3.07 10.30 1.82
CA LYS A 23 -4.44 9.77 1.77
C LYS A 23 -4.44 8.42 1.07
N ARG A 24 -5.31 7.54 1.51
CA ARG A 24 -5.46 6.21 0.95
C ARG A 24 -6.93 5.80 0.86
N PHE A 25 -7.20 4.92 -0.09
CA PHE A 25 -8.49 4.28 -0.27
C PHE A 25 -8.24 2.81 -0.60
N TYR A 26 -8.58 1.93 0.35
CA TYR A 26 -8.35 0.50 0.21
C TYR A 26 -9.33 -0.12 -0.77
N LEU A 27 -8.82 -0.96 -1.68
CA LEU A 27 -9.58 -1.74 -2.65
C LEU A 27 -9.72 -3.19 -2.20
N LYS A 28 -8.62 -3.79 -1.76
CA LYS A 28 -8.51 -5.18 -1.33
C LYS A 28 -7.50 -5.29 -0.18
N TRP A 29 -7.77 -6.16 0.79
CA TRP A 29 -6.84 -6.38 1.88
C TRP A 29 -6.81 -7.86 2.26
N TYR A 30 -5.70 -8.54 1.98
CA TYR A 30 -5.31 -9.90 2.36
C TYR A 30 -6.46 -10.93 2.43
N GLY A 31 -7.26 -11.01 1.39
CA GLY A 31 -8.31 -12.01 1.23
C GLY A 31 -9.70 -11.44 0.91
N SER A 32 -9.94 -10.17 1.18
CA SER A 32 -11.25 -9.56 0.96
C SER A 32 -11.14 -8.18 0.32
N SER A 33 -12.12 -7.81 -0.49
CA SER A 33 -12.29 -6.44 -0.99
C SER A 33 -13.29 -5.69 -0.13
N LEU A 34 -13.06 -4.38 0.06
CA LEU A 34 -13.93 -3.54 0.85
C LEU A 34 -15.25 -3.25 0.10
N ASN A 35 -16.36 -3.15 0.84
CA ASN A 35 -17.67 -2.89 0.24
C ASN A 35 -17.73 -1.53 -0.47
N SER A 36 -17.16 -0.48 0.14
CA SER A 36 -17.05 0.83 -0.49
C SER A 36 -16.25 0.79 -1.80
N ALA A 37 -15.21 -0.04 -1.87
CA ALA A 37 -14.43 -0.21 -3.08
C ALA A 37 -15.23 -0.93 -4.18
N ARG A 38 -16.00 -1.97 -3.83
CA ARG A 38 -16.90 -2.65 -4.79
C ARG A 38 -17.95 -1.72 -5.37
N GLN A 39 -18.46 -0.79 -4.54
CA GLN A 39 -19.47 0.18 -4.98
C GLN A 39 -18.87 1.30 -5.82
N LEU A 40 -17.72 1.86 -5.42
CA LEU A 40 -17.14 3.04 -6.06
C LEU A 40 -16.19 2.72 -7.21
N CYS A 41 -15.56 1.55 -7.18
CA CYS A 41 -14.53 1.13 -8.15
C CYS A 41 -14.72 -0.33 -8.59
N PRO A 42 -15.94 -0.74 -9.04
CA PRO A 42 -16.27 -2.14 -9.31
C PRO A 42 -15.36 -2.80 -10.34
N GLN A 43 -15.00 -2.10 -11.39
CA GLN A 43 -14.12 -2.61 -12.44
C GLN A 43 -12.70 -2.86 -11.92
N THR A 44 -12.15 -1.91 -11.18
CA THR A 44 -10.81 -2.06 -10.58
C THR A 44 -10.77 -3.22 -9.60
N VAL A 45 -11.79 -3.35 -8.75
CA VAL A 45 -11.89 -4.45 -7.80
C VAL A 45 -11.98 -5.80 -8.52
N ALA A 46 -12.81 -5.91 -9.57
CA ALA A 46 -12.93 -7.13 -10.36
C ALA A 46 -11.61 -7.54 -11.00
N LEU A 47 -10.85 -6.59 -11.56
CA LEU A 47 -9.51 -6.85 -12.10
C LEU A 47 -8.55 -7.38 -11.03
N LEU A 48 -8.52 -6.75 -9.86
CA LEU A 48 -7.63 -7.13 -8.76
C LEU A 48 -8.01 -8.49 -8.15
N GLU A 49 -9.29 -8.86 -8.14
CA GLU A 49 -9.76 -10.17 -7.66
C GLU A 49 -9.37 -11.30 -8.60
N ASN A 50 -9.29 -11.03 -9.89
CA ASN A 50 -8.88 -12.00 -10.91
C ASN A 50 -7.36 -12.26 -10.93
N ILE A 51 -6.57 -11.53 -10.13
CA ILE A 51 -5.11 -11.75 -10.02
C ILE A 51 -4.79 -12.39 -8.66
N PRO A 52 -4.56 -13.71 -8.58
CA PRO A 52 -4.40 -14.44 -7.32
C PRO A 52 -3.18 -13.99 -6.48
N THR A 53 -2.18 -13.44 -7.14
CA THR A 53 -0.96 -12.94 -6.49
C THR A 53 -1.15 -11.60 -5.79
N VAL A 54 -2.19 -10.83 -6.13
CA VAL A 54 -2.53 -9.57 -5.45
C VAL A 54 -3.13 -9.87 -4.07
N LYS A 55 -2.46 -9.44 -3.02
CA LYS A 55 -2.84 -9.64 -1.62
C LYS A 55 -3.49 -8.41 -1.01
N GLY A 56 -2.90 -7.25 -1.22
CA GLY A 56 -3.42 -5.95 -0.83
C GLY A 56 -3.41 -4.98 -2.00
N ALA A 57 -4.35 -4.05 -2.03
CA ALA A 57 -4.38 -2.98 -3.02
C ALA A 57 -5.09 -1.75 -2.48
N MET A 58 -4.58 -0.57 -2.82
CA MET A 58 -5.19 0.71 -2.48
C MET A 58 -4.81 1.81 -3.47
N PHE A 59 -5.64 2.83 -3.58
CA PHE A 59 -5.19 4.10 -4.12
C PHE A 59 -4.46 4.87 -3.03
N ALA A 60 -3.30 5.39 -3.37
CA ALA A 60 -2.44 6.13 -2.44
C ALA A 60 -2.06 7.48 -3.04
N MET A 61 -2.39 8.56 -2.32
CA MET A 61 -2.11 9.92 -2.74
C MET A 61 -1.03 10.54 -1.86
N LEU A 62 0.03 11.04 -2.47
CA LEU A 62 1.08 11.82 -1.83
C LEU A 62 0.96 13.27 -2.33
N PRO A 63 0.52 14.22 -1.47
CA PRO A 63 0.31 15.61 -1.88
C PRO A 63 1.63 16.37 -2.04
N PRO A 64 1.59 17.60 -2.60
CA PRO A 64 2.73 18.51 -2.66
C PRO A 64 3.42 18.70 -1.32
N GLY A 65 4.75 18.69 -1.33
CA GLY A 65 5.60 18.87 -0.15
C GLY A 65 5.60 17.70 0.83
N ALA A 66 4.87 16.60 0.54
CA ALA A 66 4.81 15.46 1.43
C ALA A 66 6.02 14.52 1.26
N ARG A 67 6.43 13.92 2.38
CA ARG A 67 7.54 12.97 2.45
C ARG A 67 7.15 11.76 3.27
N LEU A 68 7.57 10.59 2.83
CA LEU A 68 7.58 9.37 3.62
C LEU A 68 9.00 9.17 4.14
N VAL A 69 9.14 9.06 5.46
CA VAL A 69 10.45 8.90 6.10
C VAL A 69 11.11 7.59 5.69
N ARG A 70 12.42 7.51 5.86
CA ARG A 70 13.19 6.29 5.60
C ARG A 70 12.74 5.18 6.56
N HIS A 71 12.31 4.06 6.01
CA HIS A 71 11.85 2.90 6.77
C HIS A 71 12.04 1.61 5.98
N ARG A 72 11.77 0.49 6.62
CA ARG A 72 11.65 -0.84 6.03
C ARG A 72 10.31 -1.41 6.45
N ASP A 73 9.63 -2.10 5.54
CA ASP A 73 8.47 -2.88 5.93
C ASP A 73 8.93 -4.23 6.49
N PRO A 74 8.35 -4.69 7.61
CA PRO A 74 8.84 -5.89 8.30
C PRO A 74 8.42 -7.20 7.63
N TYR A 75 7.48 -7.16 6.69
CA TYR A 75 6.93 -8.35 6.06
C TYR A 75 7.61 -8.68 4.74
N ALA A 76 8.40 -9.76 4.73
CA ALA A 76 9.14 -10.22 3.56
C ALA A 76 8.34 -11.14 2.62
N GLY A 77 7.07 -11.39 2.91
CA GLY A 77 6.22 -12.30 2.13
C GLY A 77 5.54 -11.67 0.91
N SER A 78 5.71 -10.37 0.72
CA SER A 78 5.22 -9.61 -0.43
C SER A 78 6.33 -8.81 -1.10
N MET A 79 5.99 -8.30 -2.27
CA MET A 79 6.73 -7.27 -2.98
C MET A 79 5.76 -6.12 -3.29
N ARG A 80 6.27 -4.92 -3.34
CA ARG A 80 5.50 -3.72 -3.58
C ARG A 80 5.46 -3.40 -5.08
N TYR A 81 4.25 -3.19 -5.61
CA TYR A 81 4.03 -2.73 -6.98
C TYR A 81 3.30 -1.39 -6.95
N HIS A 82 3.83 -0.40 -7.64
CA HIS A 82 3.19 0.90 -7.83
C HIS A 82 2.93 1.14 -9.31
N LEU A 83 1.70 1.53 -9.67
CA LEU A 83 1.35 2.03 -10.98
C LEU A 83 0.97 3.51 -10.86
N GLY A 84 1.62 4.38 -11.62
CA GLY A 84 1.27 5.80 -11.72
C GLY A 84 -0.09 5.98 -12.38
N LEU A 85 -1.02 6.64 -11.69
CA LEU A 85 -2.36 6.94 -12.23
C LEU A 85 -2.52 8.42 -12.58
N VAL A 86 -2.14 9.27 -11.65
CA VAL A 86 -2.06 10.74 -11.82
C VAL A 86 -0.81 11.17 -11.08
N THR A 87 0.21 11.55 -11.80
CA THR A 87 1.49 11.90 -11.24
C THR A 87 1.96 13.26 -11.77
N PRO A 88 2.88 13.93 -11.09
CA PRO A 88 3.49 15.15 -11.61
C PRO A 88 4.28 14.96 -12.90
N ASN A 89 4.59 13.72 -13.29
CA ASN A 89 5.46 13.37 -14.40
C ASN A 89 6.84 14.09 -14.31
N SER A 90 7.31 14.33 -13.07
CA SER A 90 8.53 15.07 -12.75
C SER A 90 9.45 14.26 -11.86
N ASP A 91 10.74 14.51 -11.95
CA ASP A 91 11.75 13.91 -11.08
C ASP A 91 11.70 14.47 -9.65
N ASP A 92 10.95 15.52 -9.40
CA ASP A 92 10.70 16.06 -8.06
C ASP A 92 9.73 15.18 -7.24
N CYS A 93 9.11 14.16 -7.86
CA CYS A 93 8.23 13.21 -7.20
C CYS A 93 8.74 11.77 -7.41
N PHE A 94 9.36 11.21 -6.38
CA PHE A 94 10.08 9.94 -6.50
C PHE A 94 10.00 9.06 -5.24
N ILE A 95 10.34 7.80 -5.43
CA ILE A 95 10.73 6.86 -4.39
C ILE A 95 12.21 6.52 -4.53
N ASN A 96 12.90 6.39 -3.41
CA ASN A 96 14.25 5.82 -3.35
C ASN A 96 14.19 4.50 -2.60
N VAL A 97 14.71 3.44 -3.20
CA VAL A 97 14.79 2.10 -2.61
C VAL A 97 16.25 1.68 -2.65
N ASP A 98 16.87 1.52 -1.49
CA ASP A 98 18.27 1.12 -1.32
C ASP A 98 19.26 1.93 -2.20
N GLY A 99 19.06 3.25 -2.27
CA GLY A 99 19.85 4.16 -3.07
C GLY A 99 19.40 4.32 -4.53
N GLN A 100 18.54 3.44 -5.05
CA GLN A 100 17.99 3.54 -6.40
C GLN A 100 16.77 4.45 -6.42
N ARG A 101 16.78 5.48 -7.26
CA ARG A 101 15.68 6.43 -7.40
C ARG A 101 14.80 6.07 -8.59
N TYR A 102 13.47 6.09 -8.36
CA TYR A 102 12.45 5.94 -9.38
C TYR A 102 11.44 7.08 -9.26
N SER A 103 11.23 7.84 -10.34
CA SER A 103 10.24 8.92 -10.41
C SER A 103 8.97 8.39 -11.08
N TRP A 104 7.81 8.56 -10.42
CA TRP A 104 6.56 8.07 -10.99
C TRP A 104 6.13 8.84 -12.21
N ARG A 105 5.63 8.10 -13.21
CA ARG A 105 5.03 8.62 -14.44
C ARG A 105 3.65 8.00 -14.63
N ASP A 106 2.75 8.71 -15.30
CA ASP A 106 1.41 8.21 -15.61
C ASP A 106 1.50 6.98 -16.53
N GLY A 107 0.81 5.91 -16.16
CA GLY A 107 0.81 4.65 -16.89
C GLY A 107 2.04 3.77 -16.72
N GLU A 108 3.08 4.26 -16.03
CA GLU A 108 4.28 3.48 -15.76
C GLU A 108 4.24 2.81 -14.38
N ALA A 109 4.91 1.66 -14.28
CA ALA A 109 4.92 0.87 -13.06
C ALA A 109 6.32 0.56 -12.59
N VAL A 110 6.47 0.42 -11.26
CA VAL A 110 7.67 -0.09 -10.60
C VAL A 110 7.31 -1.18 -9.61
N MET A 111 8.13 -2.21 -9.55
CA MET A 111 8.07 -3.25 -8.53
C MET A 111 9.37 -3.26 -7.74
N PHE A 112 9.29 -3.33 -6.42
CA PHE A 112 10.45 -3.34 -5.54
C PHE A 112 10.22 -4.18 -4.29
N ASP A 113 11.31 -4.52 -3.64
CA ASP A 113 11.32 -5.21 -2.36
C ASP A 113 11.22 -4.17 -1.22
N GLU A 114 10.10 -4.17 -0.51
CA GLU A 114 9.82 -3.25 0.58
C GLU A 114 10.62 -3.51 1.86
N THR A 115 11.34 -4.63 1.94
CA THR A 115 12.23 -4.95 3.05
C THR A 115 13.56 -4.18 2.98
N PHE A 116 13.90 -3.61 1.83
CA PHE A 116 15.00 -2.66 1.71
C PHE A 116 14.61 -1.28 2.26
N ILE A 117 15.60 -0.51 2.71
CA ILE A 117 15.35 0.87 3.16
C ILE A 117 14.79 1.68 2.00
N HIS A 118 13.61 2.25 2.21
CA HIS A 118 12.98 3.09 1.20
C HIS A 118 12.34 4.34 1.81
N TYR A 119 12.19 5.36 0.98
CA TYR A 119 11.52 6.61 1.31
C TYR A 119 10.97 7.25 0.04
N ALA A 120 9.99 8.13 0.18
CA ALA A 120 9.38 8.82 -0.94
C ALA A 120 9.25 10.31 -0.67
N GLU A 121 9.31 11.11 -1.73
CA GLU A 121 9.22 12.56 -1.67
C GLU A 121 8.42 13.09 -2.86
N ASN A 122 7.59 14.09 -2.59
CA ASN A 122 6.89 14.85 -3.61
C ASN A 122 7.17 16.33 -3.38
N SER A 123 8.22 16.84 -4.02
CA SER A 123 8.63 18.26 -3.98
C SER A 123 7.98 19.07 -5.10
N SER A 124 7.07 18.47 -5.89
CA SER A 124 6.32 19.16 -6.94
C SER A 124 5.07 19.86 -6.37
N GLU A 125 4.42 20.65 -7.22
CA GLU A 125 3.18 21.36 -6.89
C GLU A 125 1.90 20.52 -7.13
N GLN A 126 2.05 19.27 -7.56
CA GLN A 126 0.92 18.40 -7.92
C GLN A 126 0.81 17.18 -7.02
N ASN A 127 -0.41 16.65 -6.88
CA ASN A 127 -0.62 15.39 -6.19
C ASN A 127 -0.06 14.21 -6.99
N ARG A 128 0.52 13.22 -6.30
CA ARG A 128 0.83 11.92 -6.88
C ARG A 128 -0.20 10.91 -6.40
N ILE A 129 -0.94 10.30 -7.34
CA ILE A 129 -1.89 9.20 -7.08
C ILE A 129 -1.38 7.96 -7.80
N ILE A 130 -1.22 6.88 -7.05
CA ILE A 130 -0.82 5.58 -7.58
C ILE A 130 -1.82 4.50 -7.19
N LEU A 131 -1.88 3.45 -7.99
CA LEU A 131 -2.37 2.15 -7.54
C LEU A 131 -1.19 1.44 -6.86
N PHE A 132 -1.34 1.22 -5.57
CA PHE A 132 -0.37 0.58 -4.69
C PHE A 132 -0.83 -0.84 -4.44
N ILE A 133 -0.01 -1.82 -4.69
CA ILE A 133 -0.36 -3.25 -4.59
C ILE A 133 0.71 -4.01 -3.82
N ASP A 134 0.26 -4.87 -2.90
CA ASP A 134 1.07 -5.94 -2.33
C ASP A 134 0.92 -7.19 -3.19
N VAL A 135 1.99 -7.59 -3.85
CA VAL A 135 2.05 -8.79 -4.66
C VAL A 135 2.74 -9.90 -3.86
N LYS A 136 2.14 -11.07 -3.82
CA LYS A 136 2.76 -12.24 -3.18
C LYS A 136 4.17 -12.47 -3.74
N ARG A 137 5.17 -12.53 -2.85
CA ARG A 137 6.55 -12.86 -3.24
C ARG A 137 6.61 -14.28 -3.80
N PRO A 138 7.19 -14.50 -4.98
CA PRO A 138 7.47 -15.85 -5.46
C PRO A 138 8.54 -16.51 -4.58
N VAL A 139 8.25 -17.70 -4.07
CA VAL A 139 9.17 -18.51 -3.27
C VAL A 139 9.22 -19.91 -3.84
N SER A 140 10.43 -20.41 -4.08
CA SER A 140 10.63 -21.73 -4.69
C SER A 140 10.40 -22.89 -3.72
N PHE A 141 10.52 -22.65 -2.41
CA PHE A 141 10.41 -23.69 -1.41
C PHE A 141 8.96 -23.78 -0.90
N PHE A 142 8.31 -24.88 -1.19
CA PHE A 142 6.89 -25.15 -0.90
C PHE A 142 6.48 -24.85 0.55
N LEU A 143 7.26 -25.28 1.54
CA LEU A 143 6.92 -25.08 2.95
C LEU A 143 6.93 -23.59 3.33
N VAL A 144 7.90 -22.84 2.80
CA VAL A 144 7.98 -21.38 3.02
C VAL A 144 6.78 -20.68 2.37
N ASP A 145 6.41 -21.11 1.15
CA ASP A 145 5.22 -20.58 0.48
C ASP A 145 3.93 -20.86 1.27
N TRP A 146 3.79 -22.06 1.81
CA TRP A 146 2.64 -22.43 2.64
C TRP A 146 2.58 -21.60 3.93
N ILE A 147 3.70 -21.45 4.64
CA ILE A 147 3.79 -20.60 5.84
C ILE A 147 3.44 -19.15 5.51
N ASN A 148 3.97 -18.62 4.42
CA ASN A 148 3.68 -17.26 3.96
C ASN A 148 2.18 -17.05 3.68
N ARG A 149 1.54 -18.01 3.03
CA ARG A 149 0.09 -17.98 2.78
C ARG A 149 -0.71 -17.99 4.09
N LEU A 150 -0.34 -18.85 5.04
CA LEU A 150 -1.01 -18.96 6.32
C LEU A 150 -0.84 -17.68 7.13
N PHE A 151 0.40 -17.18 7.25
CA PHE A 151 0.71 -15.93 7.94
C PHE A 151 -0.05 -14.74 7.35
N SER A 152 0.01 -14.56 6.04
CA SER A 152 -0.66 -13.44 5.37
C SER A 152 -2.17 -13.48 5.57
N ARG A 153 -2.78 -14.67 5.56
CA ARG A 153 -4.23 -14.83 5.74
C ARG A 153 -4.67 -14.59 7.19
N ILE A 154 -3.92 -15.10 8.16
CA ILE A 154 -4.28 -14.99 9.58
C ILE A 154 -3.89 -13.63 10.14
N VAL A 155 -2.63 -13.23 9.99
CA VAL A 155 -2.10 -12.02 10.65
C VAL A 155 -2.51 -10.76 9.90
N LEU A 156 -2.20 -10.70 8.61
CA LEU A 156 -2.47 -9.50 7.82
C LEU A 156 -3.95 -9.37 7.45
N GLY A 157 -4.65 -10.48 7.18
CA GLY A 157 -6.08 -10.47 6.92
C GLY A 157 -6.93 -10.09 8.12
N ALA A 158 -6.45 -10.34 9.35
CA ALA A 158 -7.10 -9.91 10.58
C ALA A 158 -6.80 -8.44 10.94
N SER A 159 -5.82 -7.81 10.27
CA SER A 159 -5.45 -6.42 10.52
C SER A 159 -6.55 -5.46 10.06
N ALA A 160 -6.92 -4.53 10.93
CA ALA A 160 -8.02 -3.62 10.65
C ALA A 160 -7.64 -2.57 9.59
N THR A 161 -8.38 -2.53 8.49
CA THR A 161 -8.33 -1.48 7.48
C THR A 161 -9.72 -0.89 7.25
N LYS A 162 -9.81 0.40 7.01
CA LYS A 162 -11.09 1.08 6.79
C LYS A 162 -10.98 2.21 5.77
N ASN A 163 -12.06 2.42 5.01
CA ASN A 163 -12.20 3.54 4.06
C ASN A 163 -13.14 4.61 4.59
N ILE A 164 -14.41 4.23 4.80
CA ILE A 164 -15.52 5.08 5.19
C ILE A 164 -16.09 4.49 6.48
N ASP A 165 -16.75 5.31 7.29
CA ASP A 165 -17.37 4.86 8.53
C ASP A 165 -18.23 3.61 8.32
N GLY A 166 -17.94 2.58 9.08
CA GLY A 166 -18.60 1.27 8.96
C GLY A 166 -18.03 0.31 7.91
N ASP A 167 -17.27 0.79 6.94
CA ASP A 167 -16.63 -0.06 5.91
C ASP A 167 -15.20 -0.40 6.29
N LYS A 168 -15.04 -1.53 6.95
CA LYS A 168 -13.76 -2.05 7.47
C LYS A 168 -13.60 -3.53 7.23
N ILE A 169 -12.36 -3.97 7.08
CA ILE A 169 -11.95 -5.38 7.12
C ILE A 169 -11.00 -5.58 8.29
N GLY A 170 -11.09 -6.76 8.92
CA GLY A 170 -10.29 -7.11 10.09
C GLY A 170 -10.77 -6.47 11.39
N PHE A 171 -10.34 -7.03 12.49
CA PHE A 171 -10.74 -6.63 13.85
C PHE A 171 -9.55 -6.46 14.80
N PHE A 172 -8.36 -6.87 14.39
CA PHE A 172 -7.17 -6.79 15.21
C PHE A 172 -6.45 -5.46 15.00
N LYS A 173 -6.15 -4.76 16.10
CA LYS A 173 -5.13 -3.71 16.11
C LYS A 173 -3.80 -4.36 16.49
N PRO A 174 -2.89 -4.63 15.57
CA PRO A 174 -1.63 -5.24 15.92
C PRO A 174 -0.73 -4.19 16.57
N ASN A 175 -0.64 -4.25 17.88
CA ASN A 175 0.39 -3.52 18.65
C ASN A 175 1.79 -4.13 18.49
N PHE A 176 1.96 -5.06 17.56
CA PHE A 176 3.17 -5.89 17.47
C PHE A 176 4.38 -5.21 16.83
N PHE A 177 4.24 -4.04 16.21
CA PHE A 177 5.31 -3.41 15.42
C PHE A 177 5.68 -1.99 15.87
N ILE A 178 5.44 -1.65 17.14
CA ILE A 178 5.67 -0.27 17.62
C ILE A 178 7.10 -0.01 18.11
N ASN A 179 7.95 -1.02 18.28
CA ASN A 179 9.29 -0.82 18.81
C ASN A 179 10.35 -1.64 18.07
N LEU A 180 10.77 -1.17 16.93
CA LEU A 180 12.11 -1.45 16.37
C LEU A 180 12.64 -0.18 15.70
#